data_a56073394f5945873731db19052ad45e
#
_entry.id   a56073394f5945873731db19052ad45e
#
_cell.length_a   1.000
_cell.length_b   1.000
_cell.length_c   1.000
_cell.angle_alpha   90.00
_cell.angle_beta   90.00
_cell.angle_gamma   90.00
#
_symmetry.space_group_name_H-M   'P 1'
#
loop_
_entity.id
_entity.type
_entity.pdbx_description
1 polymer ?
#
loop_
_entity_poly.entity_id
_entity_poly.type
_entity_poly.pdbx_seq_one_letter_code
_entity_poly.pdbx_strand_id
1 'polypeptide(L)'
;DEIRNTGLANKCPQLSEAARGTIEISGDKAYQIAGLCLEPTNFFVKEEPTNSRRAAEFIPGKSLTRYTSSLDQVRGQLRLEGDGSLTFLEKDGMDFQAITVQLPGGEQEPFLFTIKGLTARSQDGLNAITTYTDLKGSYRVPSYRTSNFLDPKGRGLATGYDYAVALPGSGDSEELRRENMKAFDIGQGEIALMISKVDAATGEIAGTFEALQPSDTDMGTAEPVDIKVQGIFYGYVEEGFEAA
;
A
#
# COMPACT_ATOMS: atom_id res chain seq x y z
N ASP A 1 -14.48 -8.59 -15.27
CA ASP A 1 -14.05 -7.19 -15.50
C ASP A 1 -15.19 -6.17 -15.32
N GLU A 2 -16.44 -6.47 -15.68
CA GLU A 2 -17.56 -5.53 -15.46
C GLU A 2 -17.87 -5.26 -13.97
N ILE A 3 -17.60 -6.20 -13.10
CA ILE A 3 -17.87 -6.07 -11.66
C ILE A 3 -16.84 -5.18 -10.95
N ARG A 4 -15.61 -5.12 -11.43
CA ARG A 4 -14.53 -4.32 -10.84
C ARG A 4 -14.80 -2.81 -10.87
N ASN A 5 -15.50 -2.33 -11.89
CA ASN A 5 -15.82 -0.91 -12.05
C ASN A 5 -17.03 -0.43 -11.24
N THR A 6 -17.73 -1.31 -10.56
CA THR A 6 -18.96 -0.97 -9.82
C THR A 6 -18.73 -0.69 -8.33
N GLY A 7 -17.49 -0.72 -7.85
CA GLY A 7 -17.16 -0.56 -6.43
C GLY A 7 -17.55 -1.77 -5.56
N LEU A 8 -18.04 -2.83 -6.15
CA LEU A 8 -18.39 -4.09 -5.45
C LEU A 8 -17.21 -5.09 -5.43
N ALA A 9 -16.18 -4.87 -6.24
CA ALA A 9 -15.04 -5.76 -6.35
C ALA A 9 -13.89 -5.32 -5.44
N ASN A 10 -14.12 -5.44 -4.16
CA ASN A 10 -13.08 -5.25 -3.15
C ASN A 10 -12.29 -6.55 -2.91
N LYS A 11 -12.28 -7.43 -3.92
CA LYS A 11 -11.68 -8.76 -3.84
C LYS A 11 -10.69 -8.99 -4.96
N CYS A 12 -9.51 -9.47 -4.57
CA CYS A 12 -8.52 -9.91 -5.53
C CYS A 12 -8.91 -11.23 -6.20
N PRO A 13 -8.47 -11.46 -7.45
CA PRO A 13 -8.54 -12.77 -8.07
C PRO A 13 -7.86 -13.82 -7.20
N GLN A 14 -8.31 -15.07 -7.33
CA GLN A 14 -7.74 -16.18 -6.58
C GLN A 14 -7.14 -17.20 -7.54
N LEU A 15 -5.92 -17.61 -7.23
CA LEU A 15 -5.20 -18.64 -7.95
C LEU A 15 -5.51 -20.03 -7.38
N SER A 16 -5.44 -21.06 -8.22
CA SER A 16 -5.60 -22.45 -7.78
C SER A 16 -4.63 -22.81 -6.65
N GLU A 17 -5.09 -23.62 -5.70
CA GLU A 17 -4.26 -24.15 -4.62
C GLU A 17 -3.10 -25.04 -5.12
N ALA A 18 -3.23 -25.60 -6.32
CA ALA A 18 -2.21 -26.44 -6.94
C ALA A 18 -1.12 -25.66 -7.70
N ALA A 19 -1.25 -24.32 -7.81
CA ALA A 19 -0.30 -23.49 -8.55
C ALA A 19 1.03 -23.34 -7.78
N ARG A 20 2.02 -24.17 -8.13
CA ARG A 20 3.36 -24.23 -7.52
C ARG A 20 4.46 -24.26 -8.58
N GLY A 21 4.31 -23.41 -9.58
CA GLY A 21 5.29 -23.25 -10.65
C GLY A 21 6.50 -22.41 -10.24
N THR A 22 7.34 -22.19 -11.24
CA THR A 22 8.49 -21.28 -11.15
C THR A 22 8.49 -20.39 -12.38
N ILE A 23 8.63 -19.08 -12.20
CA ILE A 23 8.79 -18.10 -13.28
C ILE A 23 10.24 -17.68 -13.30
N GLU A 24 10.99 -18.14 -14.29
CA GLU A 24 12.39 -17.76 -14.49
C GLU A 24 12.49 -16.30 -14.90
N ILE A 25 13.37 -15.54 -14.26
CA ILE A 25 13.63 -14.14 -14.56
C ILE A 25 15.03 -14.03 -15.16
N SER A 26 15.11 -13.58 -16.38
CA SER A 26 16.36 -13.42 -17.10
C SER A 26 16.90 -11.98 -17.00
N GLY A 27 18.18 -11.80 -16.76
CA GLY A 27 18.79 -10.48 -16.59
C GLY A 27 18.89 -9.66 -17.88
N ASP A 28 18.66 -10.27 -19.03
CA ASP A 28 18.70 -9.64 -20.36
C ASP A 28 17.33 -9.14 -20.82
N LYS A 29 16.28 -9.39 -20.05
CA LYS A 29 14.90 -9.00 -20.34
C LYS A 29 14.35 -8.02 -19.29
N ALA A 30 13.42 -7.19 -19.73
CA ALA A 30 12.64 -6.35 -18.84
C ALA A 30 11.36 -7.08 -18.41
N TYR A 31 11.05 -7.03 -17.13
CA TYR A 31 9.83 -7.61 -16.55
C TYR A 31 9.06 -6.58 -15.75
N GLN A 32 7.77 -6.82 -15.61
CA GLN A 32 6.91 -6.09 -14.69
C GLN A 32 6.00 -7.05 -13.91
N ILE A 33 5.60 -6.63 -12.72
CA ILE A 33 4.41 -7.16 -12.06
C ILE A 33 3.28 -6.19 -12.39
N ALA A 34 2.20 -6.71 -12.95
CA ALA A 34 1.03 -5.94 -13.35
C ALA A 34 -0.24 -6.53 -12.73
N GLY A 35 -1.31 -5.73 -12.75
CA GLY A 35 -2.59 -6.12 -12.14
C GLY A 35 -2.45 -6.49 -10.66
N LEU A 36 -1.44 -5.94 -9.97
CA LEU A 36 -1.22 -6.22 -8.56
C LEU A 36 -2.40 -5.69 -7.75
N CYS A 37 -3.03 -6.61 -7.03
CA CYS A 37 -4.17 -6.36 -6.16
C CYS A 37 -3.80 -6.77 -4.74
N LEU A 38 -4.06 -5.90 -3.76
CA LEU A 38 -3.89 -6.20 -2.34
C LEU A 38 -5.25 -6.06 -1.65
N GLU A 39 -5.75 -7.16 -1.09
CA GLU A 39 -7.03 -7.22 -0.37
C GLU A 39 -6.75 -7.32 1.15
N PRO A 40 -6.93 -6.24 1.91
CA PRO A 40 -6.83 -6.29 3.36
C PRO A 40 -7.93 -7.16 3.97
N THR A 41 -7.55 -8.02 4.90
CA THR A 41 -8.49 -8.89 5.63
C THR A 41 -8.50 -8.61 7.12
N ASN A 42 -7.35 -8.25 7.70
CA ASN A 42 -7.21 -8.00 9.13
C ASN A 42 -6.48 -6.68 9.37
N PHE A 43 -6.93 -5.96 10.38
CA PHE A 43 -6.37 -4.68 10.79
C PHE A 43 -6.06 -4.71 12.28
N PHE A 44 -4.92 -4.14 12.65
CA PHE A 44 -4.51 -4.01 14.04
C PHE A 44 -3.96 -2.61 14.25
N VAL A 45 -4.35 -1.98 15.33
CA VAL A 45 -3.87 -0.66 15.72
C VAL A 45 -3.02 -0.81 16.96
N LYS A 46 -1.86 -0.16 16.97
CA LYS A 46 -0.96 -0.16 18.13
C LYS A 46 -1.50 0.79 19.19
N GLU A 47 -1.83 0.26 20.34
CA GLU A 47 -2.19 1.04 21.53
C GLU A 47 -1.01 1.22 22.46
N GLU A 48 -0.75 2.47 22.84
CA GLU A 48 0.18 2.77 23.94
C GLU A 48 -0.51 2.49 25.28
N PRO A 49 0.07 1.64 26.14
CA PRO A 49 -0.56 1.32 27.40
C PRO A 49 -0.55 2.55 28.32
N THR A 50 -1.65 2.80 28.98
CA THR A 50 -1.78 3.82 30.04
C THR A 50 -0.83 3.60 31.23
N ASN A 51 -0.23 2.43 31.32
CA ASN A 51 0.73 2.05 32.36
C ASN A 51 2.09 1.73 31.71
N SER A 52 3.12 2.51 32.05
CA SER A 52 4.50 2.37 31.54
C SER A 52 5.17 0.99 31.78
N ARG A 53 4.52 0.10 32.51
CA ARG A 53 5.01 -1.26 32.77
C ARG A 53 4.51 -2.31 31.77
N ARG A 54 3.58 -1.96 30.90
CA ARG A 54 3.11 -2.83 29.82
C ARG A 54 3.75 -2.41 28.50
N ALA A 55 4.06 -3.38 27.66
CA ALA A 55 4.47 -3.10 26.29
C ALA A 55 3.25 -2.65 25.46
N ALA A 56 3.49 -1.83 24.43
CA ALA A 56 2.47 -1.51 23.46
C ALA A 56 2.00 -2.79 22.74
N GLU A 57 0.70 -2.92 22.51
CA GLU A 57 0.09 -4.09 21.89
C GLU A 57 -0.67 -3.68 20.62
N PHE A 58 -0.71 -4.59 19.65
CA PHE A 58 -1.56 -4.44 18.47
C PHE A 58 -2.96 -5.00 18.75
N ILE A 59 -3.94 -4.11 18.80
CA ILE A 59 -5.33 -4.45 19.08
C ILE A 59 -6.08 -4.66 17.77
N PRO A 60 -6.79 -5.79 17.59
CA PRO A 60 -7.57 -6.03 16.40
C PRO A 60 -8.70 -5.03 16.24
N GLY A 61 -8.81 -4.44 15.06
CA GLY A 61 -9.85 -3.49 14.71
C GLY A 61 -10.74 -3.99 13.58
N LYS A 62 -11.93 -3.42 13.47
CA LYS A 62 -12.89 -3.71 12.41
C LYS A 62 -12.92 -2.59 11.40
N SER A 63 -12.74 -2.92 10.11
CA SER A 63 -12.91 -1.93 9.06
C SER A 63 -14.35 -1.44 8.97
N LEU A 64 -14.53 -0.13 8.97
CA LEU A 64 -15.79 0.53 8.65
C LEU A 64 -15.93 0.78 7.15
N THR A 65 -14.84 0.73 6.41
CA THR A 65 -14.81 0.90 4.95
C THR A 65 -15.16 -0.44 4.29
N ARG A 66 -16.32 -0.50 3.63
CA ARG A 66 -16.89 -1.77 3.16
C ARG A 66 -16.56 -2.13 1.72
N TYR A 67 -16.35 -1.14 0.83
CA TYR A 67 -16.35 -1.37 -0.61
C TYR A 67 -15.10 -0.85 -1.33
N THR A 68 -14.22 -0.14 -0.64
CA THR A 68 -13.04 0.50 -1.22
C THR A 68 -11.84 0.38 -0.29
N SER A 69 -11.42 -0.85 0.00
CA SER A 69 -10.26 -1.11 0.87
C SER A 69 -9.11 -1.81 0.14
N SER A 70 -9.34 -2.36 -1.05
CA SER A 70 -8.29 -3.04 -1.80
C SER A 70 -7.56 -2.10 -2.74
N LEU A 71 -6.24 -2.25 -2.83
CA LEU A 71 -5.45 -1.69 -3.93
C LEU A 71 -5.63 -2.59 -5.14
N ASP A 72 -5.66 -2.03 -6.36
CA ASP A 72 -5.89 -2.80 -7.57
C ASP A 72 -5.18 -2.16 -8.77
N GLN A 73 -4.95 -2.96 -9.81
CA GLN A 73 -4.32 -2.53 -11.05
C GLN A 73 -2.95 -1.84 -10.84
N VAL A 74 -2.30 -2.13 -9.72
CA VAL A 74 -0.96 -1.61 -9.47
C VAL A 74 0.02 -2.34 -10.36
N ARG A 75 0.96 -1.60 -10.93
CA ARG A 75 2.06 -2.15 -11.70
C ARG A 75 3.39 -1.57 -11.27
N GLY A 76 4.43 -2.33 -11.53
CA GLY A 76 5.78 -1.89 -11.26
C GLY A 76 6.81 -2.74 -11.99
N GLN A 77 8.00 -2.18 -12.11
CA GLN A 77 9.13 -2.86 -12.73
C GLN A 77 9.65 -3.96 -11.82
N LEU A 78 9.96 -5.11 -12.41
CA LEU A 78 10.65 -6.21 -11.75
C LEU A 78 12.04 -6.38 -12.36
N ARG A 79 13.07 -6.36 -11.53
CA ARG A 79 14.48 -6.48 -11.94
C ARG A 79 15.14 -7.67 -11.26
N LEU A 80 15.98 -8.36 -12.02
CA LEU A 80 16.96 -9.30 -11.47
C LEU A 80 18.24 -8.55 -11.16
N GLU A 81 18.69 -8.59 -9.92
CA GLU A 81 19.92 -7.96 -9.45
C GLU A 81 21.12 -8.91 -9.62
N GLY A 82 22.33 -8.35 -9.56
CA GLY A 82 23.57 -9.12 -9.77
C GLY A 82 23.85 -10.22 -8.76
N ASP A 83 23.20 -10.20 -7.59
CA ASP A 83 23.27 -11.22 -6.55
C ASP A 83 22.15 -12.27 -6.65
N GLY A 84 21.33 -12.19 -7.72
CA GLY A 84 20.21 -13.09 -7.95
C GLY A 84 18.95 -12.77 -7.15
N SER A 85 18.90 -11.64 -6.44
CA SER A 85 17.68 -11.15 -5.84
C SER A 85 16.80 -10.47 -6.88
N LEU A 86 15.50 -10.38 -6.57
CA LEU A 86 14.52 -9.68 -7.37
C LEU A 86 14.14 -8.38 -6.68
N THR A 87 14.10 -7.28 -7.42
CA THR A 87 13.66 -5.97 -6.92
C THR A 87 12.40 -5.54 -7.66
N PHE A 88 11.33 -5.29 -6.91
CA PHE A 88 10.09 -4.71 -7.41
C PHE A 88 10.06 -3.21 -7.11
N LEU A 89 9.77 -2.40 -8.11
CA LEU A 89 9.66 -0.95 -8.04
C LEU A 89 8.26 -0.55 -8.49
N GLU A 90 7.39 -0.21 -7.55
CA GLU A 90 6.04 0.28 -7.86
C GLU A 90 6.11 1.57 -8.69
N LYS A 91 5.20 1.72 -9.64
CA LYS A 91 5.15 2.85 -10.57
C LYS A 91 3.81 3.57 -10.57
N ASP A 92 2.74 2.85 -10.81
CA ASP A 92 1.39 3.42 -10.92
C ASP A 92 0.30 2.38 -10.63
N GLY A 93 -0.93 2.85 -10.59
CA GLY A 93 -2.14 2.06 -10.37
C GLY A 93 -3.07 2.69 -9.34
N MET A 94 -4.06 1.93 -8.89
CA MET A 94 -4.89 2.29 -7.73
C MET A 94 -4.15 1.86 -6.46
N ASP A 95 -3.13 2.61 -6.12
CA ASP A 95 -2.12 2.29 -5.12
C ASP A 95 -2.39 2.90 -3.73
N PHE A 96 -3.57 3.46 -3.52
CA PHE A 96 -4.03 3.95 -2.21
C PHE A 96 -5.53 3.85 -2.01
N GLN A 97 -5.97 3.64 -0.77
CA GLN A 97 -7.36 3.65 -0.33
C GLN A 97 -7.47 4.25 1.09
N ALA A 98 -8.44 5.13 1.28
CA ALA A 98 -8.75 5.65 2.61
C ALA A 98 -9.57 4.62 3.38
N ILE A 99 -9.06 4.18 4.52
CA ILE A 99 -9.69 3.18 5.39
C ILE A 99 -9.86 3.77 6.77
N THR A 100 -10.98 3.45 7.42
CA THR A 100 -11.20 3.72 8.83
C THR A 100 -11.38 2.41 9.56
N VAL A 101 -10.62 2.22 10.62
CA VAL A 101 -10.68 1.06 11.51
C VAL A 101 -11.30 1.47 12.83
N GLN A 102 -12.26 0.69 13.32
CA GLN A 102 -12.86 0.88 14.63
C GLN A 102 -12.29 -0.13 15.63
N LEU A 103 -11.80 0.37 16.74
CA LEU A 103 -11.35 -0.43 17.87
C LEU A 103 -12.51 -0.93 18.74
N PRO A 104 -12.31 -1.96 19.59
CA PRO A 104 -13.36 -2.49 20.46
C PRO A 104 -13.97 -1.43 21.40
N GLY A 105 -13.21 -0.41 21.80
CA GLY A 105 -13.67 0.73 22.60
C GLY A 105 -14.56 1.72 21.86
N GLY A 106 -14.69 1.59 20.53
CA GLY A 106 -15.46 2.49 19.68
C GLY A 106 -14.62 3.60 19.05
N GLU A 107 -13.37 3.74 19.42
CA GLU A 107 -12.41 4.67 18.81
C GLU A 107 -12.20 4.33 17.34
N GLN A 108 -11.97 5.34 16.53
CA GLN A 108 -11.83 5.22 15.08
C GLN A 108 -10.48 5.78 14.64
N GLU A 109 -9.71 4.94 13.95
CA GLU A 109 -8.42 5.31 13.39
C GLU A 109 -8.51 5.34 11.87
N PRO A 110 -8.51 6.54 11.26
CA PRO A 110 -8.41 6.70 9.83
C PRO A 110 -6.96 6.56 9.37
N PHE A 111 -6.75 5.94 8.23
CA PHE A 111 -5.45 5.87 7.59
C PHE A 111 -5.57 5.73 6.08
N LEU A 112 -4.49 6.06 5.39
CA LEU A 112 -4.36 5.88 3.95
C LEU A 112 -3.60 4.59 3.69
N PHE A 113 -4.30 3.48 3.42
CA PHE A 113 -3.65 2.25 2.98
C PHE A 113 -3.03 2.47 1.61
N THR A 114 -1.73 2.26 1.48
CA THR A 114 -0.98 2.55 0.25
C THR A 114 0.25 1.66 0.12
N ILE A 115 0.79 1.58 -1.08
CA ILE A 115 2.13 1.06 -1.38
C ILE A 115 2.90 2.02 -2.30
N LYS A 116 2.57 3.29 -2.26
CA LYS A 116 3.13 4.33 -3.13
C LYS A 116 4.64 4.43 -3.07
N GLY A 117 5.29 4.24 -4.23
CA GLY A 117 6.74 4.25 -4.34
C GLY A 117 7.40 3.06 -3.67
N LEU A 118 6.69 1.93 -3.54
CA LEU A 118 7.24 0.71 -2.96
C LEU A 118 8.49 0.27 -3.71
N THR A 119 9.56 0.07 -2.94
CA THR A 119 10.76 -0.63 -3.37
C THR A 119 10.89 -1.87 -2.51
N ALA A 120 10.59 -3.03 -3.07
CA ALA A 120 10.65 -4.31 -2.36
C ALA A 120 11.66 -5.25 -3.01
N ARG A 121 12.40 -5.96 -2.18
CA ARG A 121 13.47 -6.87 -2.60
C ARG A 121 13.25 -8.26 -2.03
N SER A 122 13.59 -9.27 -2.84
CA SER A 122 13.58 -10.66 -2.42
C SER A 122 14.88 -11.07 -1.70
N GLN A 123 14.91 -12.32 -1.27
CA GLN A 123 16.14 -13.00 -0.84
C GLN A 123 17.13 -13.08 -2.01
N ASP A 124 18.41 -13.16 -1.68
CA ASP A 124 19.50 -13.31 -2.64
C ASP A 124 19.47 -14.71 -3.31
N GLY A 125 19.98 -14.82 -4.53
CA GLY A 125 20.24 -16.08 -5.21
C GLY A 125 19.01 -16.82 -5.76
N LEU A 126 17.83 -16.20 -5.78
CA LEU A 126 16.61 -16.86 -6.27
C LEU A 126 16.60 -17.00 -7.79
N ASN A 127 16.97 -15.96 -8.54
CA ASN A 127 16.92 -15.87 -10.01
C ASN A 127 15.54 -16.18 -10.64
N ALA A 128 14.53 -16.41 -9.83
CA ALA A 128 13.20 -16.81 -10.26
C ALA A 128 12.16 -16.44 -9.20
N ILE A 129 10.90 -16.35 -9.61
CA ILE A 129 9.77 -16.28 -8.70
C ILE A 129 9.25 -17.69 -8.42
N THR A 130 9.20 -18.02 -7.15
CA THR A 130 8.72 -19.31 -6.63
C THR A 130 7.78 -19.11 -5.47
N THR A 131 7.19 -20.19 -4.95
CA THR A 131 6.37 -20.17 -3.72
C THR A 131 7.17 -19.88 -2.43
N TYR A 132 8.48 -19.68 -2.53
CA TYR A 132 9.37 -19.31 -1.43
C TYR A 132 9.92 -17.88 -1.57
N THR A 133 9.44 -17.14 -2.56
CA THR A 133 9.87 -15.75 -2.78
C THR A 133 9.09 -14.83 -1.87
N ASP A 134 9.81 -14.09 -1.03
CA ASP A 134 9.29 -13.01 -0.20
C ASP A 134 9.85 -11.69 -0.71
N LEU A 135 9.00 -10.75 -1.06
CA LEU A 135 9.39 -9.38 -1.42
C LEU A 135 9.15 -8.48 -0.22
N LYS A 136 10.21 -7.92 0.34
CA LYS A 136 10.14 -7.02 1.50
C LYS A 136 10.67 -5.64 1.14
N GLY A 137 9.98 -4.61 1.57
CA GLY A 137 10.41 -3.26 1.26
C GLY A 137 9.63 -2.17 1.96
N SER A 138 10.00 -0.94 1.63
CA SER A 138 9.42 0.26 2.19
C SER A 138 8.72 1.09 1.13
N TYR A 139 7.75 1.88 1.57
CA TYR A 139 6.97 2.78 0.74
C TYR A 139 6.65 4.07 1.48
N ARG A 140 6.17 5.07 0.76
CA ARG A 140 5.79 6.36 1.34
C ARG A 140 4.31 6.36 1.71
N VAL A 141 4.01 6.91 2.88
CA VAL A 141 2.63 7.10 3.36
C VAL A 141 2.40 8.60 3.50
N PRO A 142 1.95 9.28 2.44
CA PRO A 142 1.60 10.68 2.53
C PRO A 142 0.24 10.85 3.20
N SER A 143 -0.01 12.04 3.70
CA SER A 143 -1.33 12.43 4.19
C SER A 143 -2.35 12.34 3.05
N TYR A 144 -3.57 11.89 3.35
CA TYR A 144 -4.70 11.85 2.41
C TYR A 144 -4.98 13.19 1.73
N ARG A 145 -4.55 14.28 2.35
CA ARG A 145 -4.79 15.64 1.88
C ARG A 145 -3.60 16.23 1.10
N THR A 146 -2.51 15.50 0.93
CA THR A 146 -1.45 15.92 0.02
C THR A 146 -1.81 15.54 -1.41
N SER A 147 -1.70 16.48 -2.31
CA SER A 147 -2.10 16.42 -3.72
C SER A 147 -1.25 15.53 -4.61
N ASN A 148 -0.31 14.81 -4.07
CA ASN A 148 0.60 13.97 -4.87
C ASN A 148 0.00 12.60 -5.25
N PHE A 149 -1.30 12.41 -5.03
CA PHE A 149 -2.02 11.20 -5.39
C PHE A 149 -3.07 11.49 -6.45
N LEU A 150 -3.18 10.61 -7.42
CA LEU A 150 -4.37 10.50 -8.24
C LEU A 150 -5.45 9.83 -7.38
N ASP A 151 -6.51 10.58 -7.06
CA ASP A 151 -7.71 10.01 -6.47
C ASP A 151 -8.25 8.92 -7.44
N PRO A 152 -8.69 7.74 -6.97
CA PRO A 152 -9.33 6.71 -7.79
C PRO A 152 -10.50 7.22 -8.63
N LYS A 153 -11.07 8.38 -8.29
CA LYS A 153 -12.10 9.08 -9.06
C LYS A 153 -11.54 10.04 -10.12
N GLY A 154 -10.24 9.98 -10.41
CA GLY A 154 -9.59 10.80 -11.44
C GLY A 154 -9.39 12.27 -11.05
N ARG A 155 -9.57 12.63 -9.79
CA ARG A 155 -9.29 13.96 -9.29
C ARG A 155 -7.82 14.03 -8.88
N GLY A 156 -6.97 14.41 -9.81
CA GLY A 156 -5.54 14.48 -9.60
C GLY A 156 -5.02 15.90 -9.34
N LEU A 157 -3.73 16.05 -9.48
CA LEU A 157 -2.96 17.28 -9.28
C LEU A 157 -3.55 18.54 -9.91
N ALA A 158 -4.29 18.43 -11.00
CA ALA A 158 -4.86 19.58 -11.71
C ALA A 158 -6.19 20.09 -11.15
N THR A 159 -6.87 19.29 -10.33
CA THR A 159 -8.17 19.61 -9.76
C THR A 159 -8.23 19.37 -8.25
N GLY A 160 -7.05 19.08 -7.65
CA GLY A 160 -6.94 18.59 -6.30
C GLY A 160 -7.24 19.63 -5.23
N TYR A 161 -7.44 19.13 -4.07
CA TYR A 161 -7.63 19.84 -2.81
C TYR A 161 -6.56 20.91 -2.50
N ASP A 162 -5.40 20.89 -3.17
CA ASP A 162 -4.33 21.86 -2.96
C ASP A 162 -4.69 23.27 -3.38
N TYR A 163 -5.58 23.41 -4.34
CA TYR A 163 -6.10 24.71 -4.73
C TYR A 163 -7.34 25.15 -3.94
N ALA A 164 -7.92 24.23 -3.18
CA ALA A 164 -8.99 24.50 -2.23
C ALA A 164 -8.46 24.81 -0.83
N VAL A 165 -7.17 25.03 -0.67
CA VAL A 165 -6.63 25.68 0.53
C VAL A 165 -7.26 27.04 0.57
N ALA A 166 -8.21 27.25 1.49
CA ALA A 166 -8.68 28.58 1.83
C ALA A 166 -7.42 29.43 1.99
N LEU A 167 -7.32 30.48 1.17
CA LEU A 167 -6.23 31.43 1.32
C LEU A 167 -6.14 31.74 2.81
N PRO A 168 -4.99 31.50 3.46
CA PRO A 168 -4.87 31.83 4.86
C PRO A 168 -5.32 33.25 5.00
N GLY A 169 -6.38 33.47 5.80
CA GLY A 169 -6.84 34.82 6.06
C GLY A 169 -5.59 35.60 6.41
N SER A 170 -5.34 36.69 5.72
CA SER A 170 -4.18 37.54 5.95
C SER A 170 -4.25 38.13 7.37
N GLY A 171 -3.95 37.30 8.35
CA GLY A 171 -3.67 37.74 9.71
C GLY A 171 -2.30 38.40 9.68
N ASP A 172 -2.22 39.63 10.07
CA ASP A 172 -1.01 40.47 10.07
C ASP A 172 0.08 39.98 11.04
N SER A 173 -0.09 38.85 11.74
CA SER A 173 0.91 38.29 12.64
C SER A 173 1.58 37.03 12.10
N GLU A 174 2.90 36.95 12.22
CA GLU A 174 3.68 35.76 11.89
C GLU A 174 3.24 34.52 12.69
N GLU A 175 2.68 34.69 13.88
CA GLU A 175 2.14 33.63 14.73
C GLU A 175 0.92 33.01 14.10
N LEU A 176 -0.04 33.77 13.63
CA LEU A 176 -1.23 33.28 12.90
C LEU A 176 -0.86 32.61 11.56
N ARG A 177 0.23 33.05 10.93
CA ARG A 177 0.76 32.36 9.75
C ARG A 177 1.33 30.98 10.08
N ARG A 178 1.99 30.82 11.23
CA ARG A 178 2.54 29.53 11.67
C ARG A 178 1.44 28.55 12.10
N GLU A 179 0.41 29.03 12.78
CA GLU A 179 -0.75 28.21 13.18
C GLU A 179 -1.59 27.74 11.98
N ASN A 180 -1.58 28.49 10.88
CA ASN A 180 -2.28 28.12 9.65
C ASN A 180 -1.39 27.34 8.65
N MET A 181 -0.12 27.13 8.93
CA MET A 181 0.75 26.26 8.13
C MET A 181 0.43 24.80 8.46
N LYS A 182 -0.29 24.16 7.54
CA LYS A 182 -0.55 22.73 7.61
C LYS A 182 0.76 21.98 7.38
N ALA A 183 1.23 21.26 8.39
CA ALA A 183 2.37 20.37 8.25
C ALA A 183 1.89 19.09 7.54
N PHE A 184 2.48 18.79 6.39
CA PHE A 184 2.25 17.55 5.67
C PHE A 184 3.44 16.63 5.92
N ASP A 185 3.32 15.77 6.91
CA ASP A 185 4.34 14.78 7.17
C ASP A 185 4.15 13.58 6.23
N ILE A 186 5.24 13.20 5.56
CA ILE A 186 5.29 11.97 4.77
C ILE A 186 5.83 10.87 5.69
N GLY A 187 4.94 9.96 6.06
CA GLY A 187 5.31 8.76 6.80
C GLY A 187 5.99 7.72 5.91
N GLN A 188 6.59 6.74 6.54
CA GLN A 188 7.16 5.57 5.87
C GLN A 188 6.43 4.32 6.37
N GLY A 189 6.06 3.44 5.43
CA GLY A 189 5.52 2.13 5.72
C GLY A 189 6.46 1.04 5.23
N GLU A 190 6.27 -0.15 5.76
CA GLU A 190 6.98 -1.38 5.38
C GLU A 190 5.98 -2.46 5.01
N ILE A 191 6.33 -3.30 4.03
CA ILE A 191 5.49 -4.43 3.61
C ILE A 191 6.36 -5.64 3.31
N ALA A 192 5.79 -6.81 3.61
CA ALA A 192 6.25 -8.10 3.14
C ALA A 192 5.16 -8.75 2.29
N LEU A 193 5.48 -9.09 1.05
CA LEU A 193 4.65 -9.87 0.14
C LEU A 193 5.22 -11.29 0.10
N MET A 194 4.49 -12.26 0.62
CA MET A 194 4.90 -13.67 0.70
C MET A 194 4.18 -14.46 -0.37
N ILE A 195 4.89 -14.84 -1.44
CA ILE A 195 4.33 -15.57 -2.56
C ILE A 195 4.12 -17.03 -2.15
N SER A 196 2.91 -17.52 -2.28
CA SER A 196 2.54 -18.90 -1.95
C SER A 196 1.98 -19.71 -3.12
N LYS A 197 1.65 -19.04 -4.22
CA LYS A 197 1.09 -19.64 -5.43
C LYS A 197 1.73 -18.99 -6.66
N VAL A 198 2.14 -19.84 -7.62
CA VAL A 198 2.76 -19.41 -8.87
C VAL A 198 2.23 -20.28 -10.00
N ASP A 199 1.62 -19.68 -11.00
CA ASP A 199 1.28 -20.33 -12.26
C ASP A 199 2.25 -19.88 -13.35
N ALA A 200 3.19 -20.74 -13.69
CA ALA A 200 4.22 -20.43 -14.69
C ALA A 200 3.68 -20.33 -16.12
N ALA A 201 2.51 -20.88 -16.41
CA ALA A 201 1.92 -20.86 -17.75
C ALA A 201 1.25 -19.50 -18.03
N THR A 202 0.68 -18.87 -17.01
CA THR A 202 -0.02 -17.59 -17.12
C THR A 202 0.77 -16.41 -16.56
N GLY A 203 1.86 -16.67 -15.83
CA GLY A 203 2.62 -15.66 -15.10
C GLY A 203 1.96 -15.19 -13.81
N GLU A 204 0.83 -15.80 -13.41
CA GLU A 204 0.08 -15.37 -12.23
C GLU A 204 0.76 -15.76 -10.94
N ILE A 205 0.74 -14.86 -9.99
CA ILE A 205 1.28 -15.03 -8.63
C ILE A 205 0.23 -14.61 -7.60
N ALA A 206 0.20 -15.28 -6.47
CA ALA A 206 -0.65 -14.92 -5.36
C ALA A 206 0.00 -15.32 -4.02
N GLY A 207 -0.47 -14.69 -2.95
CA GLY A 207 0.05 -14.96 -1.63
C GLY A 207 -0.61 -14.11 -0.56
N THR A 208 0.12 -13.90 0.53
CA THR A 208 -0.31 -13.07 1.65
C THR A 208 0.63 -11.88 1.81
N PHE A 209 0.13 -10.82 2.44
CA PHE A 209 0.97 -9.69 2.79
C PHE A 209 0.75 -9.27 4.24
N GLU A 210 1.77 -8.65 4.80
CA GLU A 210 1.72 -7.91 6.03
C GLU A 210 2.37 -6.54 5.80
N ALA A 211 1.63 -5.48 6.12
CA ALA A 211 2.10 -4.10 6.02
C ALA A 211 2.03 -3.43 7.39
N LEU A 212 3.00 -2.59 7.69
CA LEU A 212 3.05 -1.73 8.87
C LEU A 212 3.23 -0.29 8.42
N GLN A 213 2.33 0.58 8.82
CA GLN A 213 2.35 1.98 8.44
C GLN A 213 1.73 2.89 9.50
N PRO A 214 2.05 4.19 9.52
CA PRO A 214 1.40 5.14 10.39
C PRO A 214 -0.05 5.43 9.96
N SER A 215 -0.90 5.78 10.93
CA SER A 215 -2.23 6.33 10.71
C SER A 215 -2.17 7.76 10.15
N ASP A 216 -3.33 8.32 9.81
CA ASP A 216 -3.44 9.73 9.46
C ASP A 216 -3.21 10.61 10.70
N THR A 217 -2.57 11.75 10.51
CA THR A 217 -2.30 12.74 11.56
C THR A 217 -3.38 13.80 11.68
N ASP A 218 -4.46 13.69 10.90
CA ASP A 218 -5.47 14.76 10.77
C ASP A 218 -4.83 16.14 10.56
N MET A 219 -3.88 16.20 9.63
CA MET A 219 -3.09 17.41 9.31
C MET A 219 -2.21 17.93 10.46
N GLY A 220 -1.67 17.00 11.25
CA GLY A 220 -0.78 17.33 12.37
C GLY A 220 -1.48 17.64 13.68
N THR A 221 -2.79 17.42 13.79
CA THR A 221 -3.56 17.60 15.02
C THR A 221 -3.54 16.36 15.92
N ALA A 222 -3.21 15.21 15.37
CA ALA A 222 -3.10 13.94 16.09
C ALA A 222 -1.71 13.30 15.88
N GLU A 223 -1.19 12.65 16.91
CA GLU A 223 -0.01 11.82 16.79
C GLU A 223 -0.36 10.55 16.01
N PRO A 224 0.44 10.16 15.00
CA PRO A 224 0.18 8.96 14.23
C PRO A 224 0.41 7.72 15.10
N VAL A 225 -0.45 6.72 14.95
CA VAL A 225 -0.27 5.40 15.56
C VAL A 225 0.08 4.37 14.49
N ASP A 226 0.85 3.33 14.85
CA ASP A 226 1.18 2.27 13.91
C ASP A 226 -0.05 1.40 13.64
N ILE A 227 -0.33 1.18 12.36
CA ILE A 227 -1.37 0.27 11.90
C ILE A 227 -0.73 -0.88 11.15
N LYS A 228 -1.03 -2.10 11.59
CA LYS A 228 -0.66 -3.32 10.90
C LYS A 228 -1.85 -3.82 10.07
N VAL A 229 -1.60 -4.08 8.79
CA VAL A 229 -2.59 -4.59 7.84
C VAL A 229 -2.11 -5.93 7.32
N GLN A 230 -2.97 -6.93 7.40
CA GLN A 230 -2.71 -8.25 6.82
C GLN A 230 -3.77 -8.57 5.78
N GLY A 231 -3.39 -9.30 4.74
CA GLY A 231 -4.33 -9.67 3.69
C GLY A 231 -3.74 -10.63 2.67
N ILE A 232 -4.44 -10.75 1.58
CA ILE A 232 -4.04 -11.53 0.41
C ILE A 232 -3.69 -10.61 -0.75
N PHE A 233 -2.83 -11.08 -1.62
CA PHE A 233 -2.53 -10.38 -2.87
C PHE A 233 -2.58 -11.31 -4.07
N TYR A 234 -2.74 -10.71 -5.23
CA TYR A 234 -2.68 -11.32 -6.55
C TYR A 234 -1.98 -10.37 -7.51
N GLY A 235 -1.31 -10.90 -8.51
CA GLY A 235 -0.71 -10.17 -9.60
C GLY A 235 -0.24 -11.11 -10.68
N TYR A 236 0.33 -10.58 -11.74
CA TYR A 236 0.97 -11.40 -12.77
C TYR A 236 2.26 -10.78 -13.26
N VAL A 237 3.21 -11.64 -13.60
CA VAL A 237 4.53 -11.30 -14.12
C VAL A 237 4.48 -11.41 -15.64
N GLU A 238 4.91 -10.40 -16.32
CA GLU A 238 5.00 -10.40 -17.79
C GLU A 238 6.29 -9.73 -18.27
N GLU A 239 6.73 -10.11 -19.47
CA GLU A 239 7.83 -9.45 -20.16
C GLU A 239 7.38 -8.10 -20.72
N GLY A 240 8.26 -7.12 -20.66
CA GLY A 240 8.01 -5.77 -21.13
C GLY A 240 7.66 -4.83 -19.97
N PHE A 241 8.34 -3.70 -19.92
CA PHE A 241 8.04 -2.58 -19.08
C PHE A 241 8.07 -1.34 -19.96
N GLU A 242 6.90 -0.83 -20.32
CA GLU A 242 6.81 0.48 -20.96
C GLU A 242 6.82 1.55 -19.85
N ALA A 243 7.90 2.32 -19.79
CA ALA A 243 7.92 3.53 -18.99
C ALA A 243 6.93 4.52 -19.61
N ALA A 244 5.91 4.91 -18.85
CA ALA A 244 4.96 5.93 -19.25
C ALA A 244 5.61 7.32 -19.24
#